data_31fc14a2c83b3fd2466997e28f66643e
#
_entry.id   31fc14a2c83b3fd2466997e28f66643e
#
_cell.length_a   1.000
_cell.length_b   1.000
_cell.length_c   1.000
_cell.angle_alpha   90.00
_cell.angle_beta   90.00
_cell.angle_gamma   90.00
#
_symmetry.space_group_name_H-M   'P 1'
#
loop_
_entity.id
_entity.type
_entity.pdbx_description
1 polymer ?
#
loop_
_entity_poly.entity_id
_entity_poly.type
_entity_poly.pdbx_seq_one_letter_code
_entity_poly.pdbx_strand_id
1 'polypeptide(L)'
;MRFKSCSTVLIAGLIAITLAGCGKTTESRGTEVPGASFDEQTSADYYRYLGNIDYSTDAAALVWEQVEGEDPGIYGIQYRYINDFNGLTAQEEIPVCLYFYSSSARGSQSLTAGVEDLAQTLVGRVLFVAVDGVEADAISTAYQVGGYPEFILLNDNVRVSTFSGFEMDEWSIDDVSAWLTENGYEPDLSMLTR
;
A
#
# COMPACT_ATOMS: atom_id res chain seq x y z
N MET A 1 -4.74 -51.17 -33.20
CA MET A 1 -3.64 -52.15 -33.05
C MET A 1 -2.73 -51.76 -31.88
N ARG A 2 -2.65 -52.71 -30.90
CA ARG A 2 -1.60 -52.95 -29.88
C ARG A 2 -1.25 -51.84 -28.88
N PHE A 3 -1.74 -52.00 -27.72
CA PHE A 3 -1.25 -52.31 -26.34
C PHE A 3 0.28 -52.38 -26.14
N LYS A 4 0.76 -51.70 -25.05
CA LYS A 4 1.67 -52.18 -23.97
C LYS A 4 1.84 -51.01 -22.97
N SER A 5 1.41 -51.05 -21.81
CA SER A 5 1.54 -51.78 -20.54
C SER A 5 2.96 -51.89 -19.99
N CYS A 6 3.02 -51.61 -18.69
CA CYS A 6 4.06 -51.86 -17.67
C CYS A 6 4.91 -50.65 -17.27
N SER A 7 5.23 -50.35 -16.02
CA SER A 7 5.13 -51.08 -14.74
C SER A 7 5.36 -50.13 -13.55
N THR A 8 4.73 -50.47 -12.49
CA THR A 8 4.84 -50.01 -11.10
C THR A 8 6.27 -50.18 -10.56
N VAL A 9 6.79 -49.19 -9.82
CA VAL A 9 7.78 -49.44 -8.77
C VAL A 9 7.40 -48.65 -7.52
N LEU A 10 7.01 -49.39 -6.51
CA LEU A 10 6.84 -48.98 -5.11
C LEU A 10 8.22 -49.06 -4.43
N ILE A 11 8.65 -48.00 -3.77
CA ILE A 11 9.67 -48.11 -2.72
C ILE A 11 9.19 -47.34 -1.50
N ALA A 12 8.82 -48.10 -0.48
CA ALA A 12 8.57 -47.64 0.88
C ALA A 12 9.91 -47.45 1.61
N GLY A 13 10.06 -46.33 2.26
CA GLY A 13 11.19 -46.06 3.14
C GLY A 13 10.70 -45.29 4.37
N LEU A 14 10.35 -46.05 5.40
CA LEU A 14 10.02 -45.56 6.76
C LEU A 14 11.34 -45.26 7.48
N ILE A 15 11.54 -44.00 7.93
CA ILE A 15 12.50 -43.73 9.01
C ILE A 15 11.80 -42.83 10.03
N ALA A 16 11.43 -43.44 11.13
CA ALA A 16 11.00 -42.74 12.34
C ALA A 16 12.24 -42.37 13.14
N ILE A 17 12.41 -41.08 13.41
CA ILE A 17 13.33 -40.62 14.46
C ILE A 17 12.52 -39.78 15.46
N THR A 18 12.25 -40.40 16.59
CA THR A 18 11.73 -39.75 17.79
C THR A 18 12.91 -39.10 18.54
N LEU A 19 12.87 -37.80 18.70
CA LEU A 19 13.68 -37.11 19.72
C LEU A 19 12.73 -36.25 20.57
N ALA A 20 12.48 -36.74 21.78
CA ALA A 20 11.86 -35.99 22.85
C ALA A 20 12.83 -34.92 23.34
N GLY A 21 12.47 -33.66 23.20
CA GLY A 21 13.13 -32.50 23.77
C GLY A 21 12.10 -31.61 24.47
N CYS A 22 11.97 -31.76 25.81
CA CYS A 22 11.24 -30.80 26.64
C CYS A 22 11.98 -29.45 26.63
N GLY A 23 11.44 -28.48 25.91
CA GLY A 23 11.80 -27.07 26.02
C GLY A 23 10.50 -26.27 26.26
N LYS A 24 10.38 -25.70 27.48
CA LYS A 24 9.34 -24.72 27.80
C LYS A 24 9.60 -23.48 26.94
N THR A 25 8.90 -23.33 25.84
CA THR A 25 8.77 -22.06 25.13
C THR A 25 7.61 -21.29 25.74
N THR A 26 7.96 -20.19 26.37
CA THR A 26 7.02 -19.13 26.76
C THR A 26 6.37 -18.63 25.48
N GLU A 27 5.07 -18.93 25.29
CA GLU A 27 4.26 -18.32 24.22
C GLU A 27 4.20 -16.81 24.50
N SER A 28 5.00 -16.06 23.78
CA SER A 28 4.73 -14.66 23.53
C SER A 28 3.51 -14.59 22.61
N ARG A 29 2.38 -14.22 23.21
CA ARG A 29 1.14 -13.94 22.50
C ARG A 29 1.34 -12.64 21.71
N GLY A 30 2.03 -12.72 20.57
CA GLY A 30 2.01 -11.69 19.56
C GLY A 30 0.61 -11.61 19.01
N THR A 31 -0.01 -10.46 19.09
CA THR A 31 -1.27 -10.16 18.41
C THR A 31 -0.93 -10.21 16.92
N GLU A 32 -1.28 -11.30 16.24
CA GLU A 32 -1.23 -11.34 14.76
C GLU A 32 -2.24 -10.32 14.25
N VAL A 33 -1.72 -9.26 13.63
CA VAL A 33 -2.53 -8.28 12.92
C VAL A 33 -3.00 -8.96 11.63
N PRO A 34 -4.31 -9.06 11.35
CA PRO A 34 -4.82 -9.58 10.10
C PRO A 34 -4.55 -8.56 8.99
N GLY A 35 -3.54 -8.78 8.21
CA GLY A 35 -3.10 -7.94 7.10
C GLY A 35 -1.78 -8.48 6.57
N ALA A 36 -1.36 -8.07 5.37
CA ALA A 36 -0.07 -8.46 4.80
C ALA A 36 1.04 -8.29 5.84
N SER A 37 1.88 -9.31 6.02
CA SER A 37 3.01 -9.20 6.94
C SER A 37 3.96 -8.11 6.44
N PHE A 38 4.63 -7.40 7.35
CA PHE A 38 5.60 -6.36 6.99
C PHE A 38 6.68 -6.85 6.00
N ASP A 39 7.08 -8.12 6.14
CA ASP A 39 8.03 -8.78 5.24
C ASP A 39 7.47 -8.91 3.81
N GLU A 40 6.16 -9.10 3.67
CA GLU A 40 5.49 -9.24 2.39
C GLU A 40 5.41 -7.89 1.64
N GLN A 41 5.15 -6.80 2.35
CA GLN A 41 5.10 -5.47 1.73
C GLN A 41 6.50 -4.98 1.30
N THR A 42 7.53 -5.19 2.12
CA THR A 42 8.91 -4.79 1.78
C THR A 42 9.47 -5.61 0.62
N SER A 43 8.91 -6.80 0.36
CA SER A 43 9.27 -7.67 -0.77
C SER A 43 8.42 -7.42 -2.01
N ALA A 44 7.41 -6.56 -1.95
CA ALA A 44 6.55 -6.26 -3.08
C ALA A 44 7.35 -5.65 -4.25
N ASP A 45 7.04 -6.07 -5.46
CA ASP A 45 7.80 -5.69 -6.66
C ASP A 45 7.73 -4.19 -6.96
N TYR A 46 6.70 -3.47 -6.52
CA TYR A 46 6.58 -2.03 -6.73
C TYR A 46 7.68 -1.22 -6.03
N TYR A 47 8.36 -1.77 -5.01
CA TYR A 47 9.53 -1.13 -4.36
C TYR A 47 10.66 -0.80 -5.33
N ARG A 48 10.79 -1.52 -6.43
CA ARG A 48 11.79 -1.24 -7.49
C ARG A 48 11.65 0.13 -8.12
N TYR A 49 10.46 0.73 -8.03
CA TYR A 49 10.16 2.07 -8.54
C TYR A 49 10.41 3.17 -7.51
N LEU A 50 10.66 2.80 -6.24
CA LEU A 50 10.82 3.72 -5.13
C LEU A 50 12.29 3.99 -4.84
N GLY A 51 12.55 5.18 -4.32
CA GLY A 51 13.85 5.63 -3.83
C GLY A 51 13.91 5.67 -2.32
N ASN A 52 14.78 6.55 -1.81
CA ASN A 52 14.94 6.80 -0.39
C ASN A 52 13.72 7.53 0.18
N ILE A 53 13.63 7.54 1.51
CA ILE A 53 12.68 8.38 2.24
C ILE A 53 13.03 9.84 1.96
N ASP A 54 12.04 10.61 1.51
CA ASP A 54 12.19 12.04 1.21
C ASP A 54 10.86 12.77 1.42
N TYR A 55 10.77 13.56 2.47
CA TYR A 55 9.59 14.37 2.82
C TYR A 55 9.54 15.72 2.10
N SER A 56 10.52 16.02 1.25
CA SER A 56 10.64 17.29 0.51
C SER A 56 10.30 17.15 -0.97
N THR A 57 9.98 15.94 -1.43
CA THR A 57 9.65 15.70 -2.84
C THR A 57 8.21 16.11 -3.18
N ASP A 58 8.01 16.54 -4.42
CA ASP A 58 6.69 16.96 -4.92
C ASP A 58 5.74 15.79 -5.18
N ALA A 59 6.28 14.57 -5.25
CA ALA A 59 5.52 13.33 -5.38
C ALA A 59 6.18 12.20 -4.59
N ALA A 60 5.44 11.57 -3.68
CA ALA A 60 5.92 10.50 -2.83
C ALA A 60 4.93 9.35 -2.72
N ALA A 61 5.43 8.11 -2.68
CA ALA A 61 4.65 6.96 -2.28
C ALA A 61 4.58 6.89 -0.74
N LEU A 62 3.38 6.69 -0.20
CA LEU A 62 3.12 6.51 1.22
C LEU A 62 3.22 5.02 1.56
N VAL A 63 4.27 4.65 2.25
CA VAL A 63 4.58 3.25 2.54
C VAL A 63 4.59 3.02 4.05
N TRP A 64 3.89 1.96 4.50
CA TRP A 64 3.92 1.53 5.90
C TRP A 64 5.15 0.67 6.15
N GLU A 65 6.14 1.21 6.83
CA GLU A 65 7.40 0.52 7.09
C GLU A 65 8.00 0.93 8.43
N GLN A 66 9.06 0.24 8.84
CA GLN A 66 9.77 0.59 10.06
C GLN A 66 10.34 2.01 9.96
N VAL A 67 10.08 2.83 10.98
CA VAL A 67 10.55 4.22 11.02
C VAL A 67 12.07 4.24 11.19
N GLU A 68 12.77 4.91 10.30
CA GLU A 68 14.21 5.01 10.32
C GLU A 68 14.69 5.79 11.57
N GLY A 69 15.64 5.24 12.29
CA GLY A 69 16.21 5.85 13.50
C GLY A 69 15.45 5.59 14.79
N GLU A 70 14.29 4.93 14.73
CA GLU A 70 13.55 4.51 15.91
C GLU A 70 13.89 3.06 16.32
N ASP A 71 13.42 2.66 17.51
CA ASP A 71 13.60 1.29 18.01
C ASP A 71 12.99 0.25 17.06
N PRO A 72 13.56 -0.96 16.97
CA PRO A 72 12.99 -2.04 16.15
C PRO A 72 11.54 -2.34 16.54
N GLY A 73 10.66 -2.38 15.53
CA GLY A 73 9.23 -2.64 15.72
C GLY A 73 8.36 -1.39 15.78
N ILE A 74 8.93 -0.19 15.64
CA ILE A 74 8.16 1.04 15.45
C ILE A 74 7.95 1.25 13.95
N TYR A 75 6.68 1.20 13.53
CA TYR A 75 6.25 1.34 12.15
C TYR A 75 5.38 2.57 11.95
N GLY A 76 5.43 3.14 10.76
CA GLY A 76 4.65 4.32 10.38
C GLY A 76 4.64 4.53 8.87
N ILE A 77 3.84 5.48 8.41
CA ILE A 77 3.86 5.90 7.03
C ILE A 77 5.15 6.68 6.77
N GLN A 78 5.93 6.21 5.80
CA GLN A 78 7.12 6.88 5.29
C GLN A 78 6.84 7.38 3.86
N TYR A 79 7.38 8.54 3.53
CA TYR A 79 7.26 9.16 2.21
C TYR A 79 8.49 8.77 1.39
N ARG A 80 8.31 7.87 0.42
CA ARG A 80 9.40 7.45 -0.46
C ARG A 80 9.38 8.20 -1.78
N TYR A 81 10.53 8.74 -2.15
CA TYR A 81 10.73 9.30 -3.48
C TYR A 81 10.39 8.28 -4.57
N ILE A 82 9.84 8.73 -5.69
CA ILE A 82 9.46 7.87 -6.80
C ILE A 82 10.48 8.01 -7.93
N ASN A 83 11.30 6.97 -8.15
CA ASN A 83 12.33 6.96 -9.19
C ASN A 83 11.71 6.82 -10.59
N ASP A 84 10.63 6.07 -10.72
CA ASP A 84 9.92 5.83 -11.97
C ASP A 84 8.40 5.88 -11.73
N PHE A 85 7.82 7.05 -11.92
CA PHE A 85 6.40 7.29 -11.71
C PHE A 85 5.52 6.49 -12.68
N ASN A 86 5.94 6.40 -13.96
CA ASN A 86 5.20 5.67 -14.97
C ASN A 86 5.23 4.15 -14.70
N GLY A 87 6.38 3.62 -14.32
CA GLY A 87 6.51 2.22 -13.92
C GLY A 87 5.66 1.90 -12.68
N LEU A 88 5.65 2.81 -11.68
CA LEU A 88 4.85 2.63 -10.47
C LEU A 88 3.35 2.62 -10.75
N THR A 89 2.85 3.50 -11.61
CA THR A 89 1.42 3.58 -11.94
C THR A 89 0.95 2.48 -12.90
N ALA A 90 1.87 1.89 -13.67
CA ALA A 90 1.61 0.81 -14.62
C ALA A 90 1.87 -0.60 -14.07
N GLN A 91 2.25 -0.74 -12.80
CA GLN A 91 2.40 -2.05 -12.17
C GLN A 91 1.03 -2.69 -11.88
N GLU A 92 0.97 -4.03 -11.96
CA GLU A 92 -0.28 -4.80 -11.85
C GLU A 92 -0.48 -5.42 -10.45
N GLU A 93 0.45 -5.20 -9.50
CA GLU A 93 0.41 -5.85 -8.18
C GLU A 93 -0.72 -5.36 -7.30
N ILE A 94 -0.81 -4.03 -7.15
CA ILE A 94 -1.84 -3.36 -6.37
C ILE A 94 -2.28 -2.08 -7.05
N PRO A 95 -3.53 -1.66 -6.92
CA PRO A 95 -3.98 -0.37 -7.42
C PRO A 95 -3.24 0.79 -6.73
N VAL A 96 -3.11 1.89 -7.47
CA VAL A 96 -2.49 3.12 -7.00
C VAL A 96 -3.56 4.19 -6.83
N CYS A 97 -3.61 4.80 -5.65
CA CYS A 97 -4.45 5.96 -5.39
C CYS A 97 -3.58 7.22 -5.39
N LEU A 98 -3.69 8.02 -6.45
CA LEU A 98 -3.03 9.32 -6.53
C LEU A 98 -3.84 10.33 -5.72
N TYR A 99 -3.22 10.96 -4.73
CA TYR A 99 -3.77 12.07 -3.96
C TYR A 99 -3.12 13.37 -4.38
N PHE A 100 -3.84 14.15 -5.17
CA PHE A 100 -3.40 15.49 -5.56
C PHE A 100 -3.82 16.53 -4.53
N TYR A 101 -2.87 17.26 -4.02
CA TYR A 101 -3.07 18.33 -3.05
C TYR A 101 -2.31 19.60 -3.47
N SER A 102 -2.49 20.68 -2.75
CA SER A 102 -1.68 21.87 -2.90
C SER A 102 -1.13 22.28 -1.54
N SER A 103 0.17 22.31 -1.40
CA SER A 103 0.87 22.76 -0.19
C SER A 103 0.54 24.22 0.17
N SER A 104 0.17 25.03 -0.82
CA SER A 104 -0.24 26.42 -0.64
C SER A 104 -1.70 26.60 -0.19
N ALA A 105 -2.54 25.56 -0.29
CA ALA A 105 -3.95 25.64 0.09
C ALA A 105 -4.14 25.48 1.60
N ARG A 106 -5.01 26.33 2.19
CA ARG A 106 -5.39 26.19 3.61
C ARG A 106 -6.13 24.86 3.80
N GLY A 107 -5.73 24.08 4.78
CA GLY A 107 -6.35 22.79 5.09
C GLY A 107 -5.62 21.57 4.52
N SER A 108 -4.67 21.72 3.59
CA SER A 108 -3.89 20.59 3.08
C SER A 108 -3.18 19.81 4.19
N GLN A 109 -2.64 20.47 5.20
CA GLN A 109 -1.98 19.83 6.34
C GLN A 109 -2.93 18.99 7.21
N SER A 110 -4.19 19.41 7.37
CA SER A 110 -5.18 18.65 8.15
C SER A 110 -5.64 17.37 7.44
N LEU A 111 -5.55 17.36 6.11
CA LEU A 111 -5.90 16.21 5.29
C LEU A 111 -4.79 15.15 5.23
N THR A 112 -3.54 15.58 5.31
CA THR A 112 -2.39 14.68 5.25
C THR A 112 -2.50 13.56 6.28
N ALA A 113 -2.79 13.88 7.54
CA ALA A 113 -2.94 12.86 8.58
C ALA A 113 -4.06 11.86 8.27
N GLY A 114 -5.19 12.31 7.73
CA GLY A 114 -6.29 11.41 7.33
C GLY A 114 -5.93 10.54 6.13
N VAL A 115 -5.14 11.05 5.19
CA VAL A 115 -4.63 10.25 4.05
C VAL A 115 -3.59 9.23 4.51
N GLU A 116 -2.73 9.57 5.47
CA GLU A 116 -1.81 8.63 6.10
C GLU A 116 -2.55 7.51 6.84
N ASP A 117 -3.61 7.85 7.59
CA ASP A 117 -4.49 6.87 8.23
C ASP A 117 -5.14 5.93 7.18
N LEU A 118 -5.64 6.46 6.06
CA LEU A 118 -6.17 5.64 4.97
C LEU A 118 -5.10 4.74 4.35
N ALA A 119 -3.91 5.28 4.07
CA ALA A 119 -2.79 4.51 3.52
C ALA A 119 -2.40 3.36 4.47
N GLN A 120 -2.39 3.61 5.79
CA GLN A 120 -2.14 2.59 6.80
C GLN A 120 -3.22 1.50 6.80
N THR A 121 -4.51 1.87 6.74
CA THR A 121 -5.62 0.91 6.77
C THR A 121 -5.77 0.08 5.50
N LEU A 122 -5.11 0.49 4.42
CA LEU A 122 -5.15 -0.15 3.10
C LEU A 122 -3.78 -0.75 2.67
N VAL A 123 -2.87 -0.92 3.62
CA VAL A 123 -1.55 -1.54 3.40
C VAL A 123 -1.69 -2.86 2.64
N GLY A 124 -0.89 -3.03 1.56
CA GLY A 124 -0.90 -4.21 0.70
C GLY A 124 -2.16 -4.36 -0.17
N ARG A 125 -3.06 -3.38 -0.18
CA ARG A 125 -4.32 -3.41 -0.95
C ARG A 125 -4.45 -2.22 -1.90
N VAL A 126 -3.97 -1.05 -1.49
CA VAL A 126 -3.90 0.17 -2.31
C VAL A 126 -2.63 0.92 -1.94
N LEU A 127 -1.82 1.28 -2.91
CA LEU A 127 -0.66 2.15 -2.70
C LEU A 127 -1.09 3.61 -2.88
N PHE A 128 -0.92 4.42 -1.83
CA PHE A 128 -1.16 5.85 -1.94
C PHE A 128 0.08 6.57 -2.45
N VAL A 129 -0.14 7.54 -3.34
CA VAL A 129 0.88 8.45 -3.85
C VAL A 129 0.38 9.88 -3.64
N ALA A 130 1.07 10.63 -2.77
CA ALA A 130 0.80 12.04 -2.57
C ALA A 130 1.55 12.87 -3.63
N VAL A 131 0.85 13.80 -4.29
CA VAL A 131 1.39 14.65 -5.35
C VAL A 131 1.04 16.10 -5.03
N ASP A 132 2.04 16.96 -4.80
CA ASP A 132 1.78 18.41 -4.79
C ASP A 132 1.50 18.87 -6.21
N GLY A 133 0.24 19.07 -6.50
CA GLY A 133 -0.22 19.30 -7.86
C GLY A 133 0.21 20.65 -8.44
N VAL A 134 0.70 21.56 -7.59
CA VAL A 134 1.25 22.85 -8.03
C VAL A 134 2.72 22.70 -8.39
N GLU A 135 3.51 22.04 -7.55
CA GLU A 135 4.94 21.85 -7.77
C GLU A 135 5.19 20.75 -8.83
N ALA A 136 4.39 19.67 -8.82
CA ALA A 136 4.41 18.61 -9.82
C ALA A 136 3.42 18.86 -10.99
N ASP A 137 3.38 20.07 -11.53
CA ASP A 137 2.45 20.52 -12.59
C ASP A 137 2.39 19.57 -13.81
N ALA A 138 3.52 18.98 -14.22
CA ALA A 138 3.55 18.03 -15.32
C ALA A 138 2.72 16.76 -15.04
N ILE A 139 2.72 16.27 -13.79
CA ILE A 139 1.93 15.11 -13.37
C ILE A 139 0.46 15.50 -13.32
N SER A 140 0.12 16.63 -12.69
CA SER A 140 -1.25 17.15 -12.62
C SER A 140 -1.87 17.34 -14.01
N THR A 141 -1.11 17.89 -14.95
CA THR A 141 -1.53 18.06 -16.34
C THR A 141 -1.75 16.72 -17.04
N ALA A 142 -0.85 15.75 -16.86
CA ALA A 142 -0.96 14.42 -17.47
C ALA A 142 -2.23 13.68 -17.01
N TYR A 143 -2.58 13.84 -15.72
CA TYR A 143 -3.79 13.25 -15.14
C TYR A 143 -5.03 14.15 -15.25
N GLN A 144 -4.94 15.30 -15.90
CA GLN A 144 -6.06 16.24 -16.12
C GLN A 144 -6.77 16.60 -14.80
N VAL A 145 -5.99 16.92 -13.77
CA VAL A 145 -6.49 17.31 -12.44
C VAL A 145 -7.22 18.64 -12.56
N GLY A 146 -8.48 18.67 -12.12
CA GLY A 146 -9.36 19.84 -12.23
C GLY A 146 -9.20 20.83 -11.09
N GLY A 147 -8.75 20.37 -9.92
CA GLY A 147 -8.57 21.16 -8.70
C GLY A 147 -8.01 20.32 -7.56
N TYR A 148 -7.92 20.91 -6.36
CA TYR A 148 -7.35 20.25 -5.19
C TYR A 148 -8.29 20.34 -3.99
N PRO A 149 -8.45 19.25 -3.21
CA PRO A 149 -7.86 17.94 -3.45
C PRO A 149 -8.64 17.10 -4.47
N GLU A 150 -7.91 16.25 -5.17
CA GLU A 150 -8.49 15.25 -6.06
C GLU A 150 -7.81 13.90 -5.80
N PHE A 151 -8.60 12.82 -5.79
CA PHE A 151 -8.09 11.46 -5.67
C PHE A 151 -8.41 10.69 -6.95
N ILE A 152 -7.42 10.03 -7.51
CA ILE A 152 -7.56 9.23 -8.72
C ILE A 152 -7.12 7.81 -8.43
N LEU A 153 -8.06 6.86 -8.54
CA LEU A 153 -7.75 5.45 -8.41
C LEU A 153 -7.34 4.87 -9.77
N LEU A 154 -6.16 4.27 -9.81
CA LEU A 154 -5.59 3.63 -10.99
C LEU A 154 -5.47 2.12 -10.76
N ASN A 155 -5.68 1.35 -11.80
CA ASN A 155 -5.31 -0.06 -11.88
C ASN A 155 -4.63 -0.27 -13.23
N ASP A 156 -3.37 -0.74 -13.25
CA ASP A 156 -2.57 -0.90 -14.46
C ASP A 156 -2.60 0.37 -15.35
N ASN A 157 -2.27 1.51 -14.75
CA ASN A 157 -2.32 2.85 -15.36
C ASN A 157 -3.68 3.26 -15.97
N VAL A 158 -4.74 2.50 -15.72
CA VAL A 158 -6.10 2.84 -16.16
C VAL A 158 -6.84 3.53 -15.01
N ARG A 159 -7.37 4.72 -15.27
CA ARG A 159 -8.23 5.43 -14.31
C ARG A 159 -9.53 4.64 -14.10
N VAL A 160 -9.70 4.10 -12.89
CA VAL A 160 -10.89 3.35 -12.47
C VAL A 160 -11.97 4.28 -11.97
N SER A 161 -11.58 5.25 -11.13
CA SER A 161 -12.51 6.17 -10.47
C SER A 161 -11.79 7.46 -10.04
N THR A 162 -12.55 8.51 -9.80
CA THR A 162 -12.06 9.81 -9.32
C THR A 162 -12.97 10.32 -8.22
N PHE A 163 -12.39 10.86 -7.15
CA PHE A 163 -13.07 11.62 -6.10
C PHE A 163 -12.57 13.07 -6.14
N SER A 164 -13.47 14.01 -6.46
CA SER A 164 -13.15 15.45 -6.63
C SER A 164 -13.63 16.23 -5.44
N GLY A 165 -12.84 16.27 -4.35
CA GLY A 165 -13.18 17.01 -3.14
C GLY A 165 -13.32 18.51 -3.40
N PHE A 166 -12.60 19.06 -4.36
CA PHE A 166 -12.66 20.48 -4.72
C PHE A 166 -14.01 20.91 -5.35
N GLU A 167 -14.80 19.97 -5.84
CA GLU A 167 -16.15 20.22 -6.40
C GLU A 167 -17.24 20.20 -5.32
N MET A 168 -16.91 19.84 -4.07
CA MET A 168 -17.84 19.68 -2.97
C MET A 168 -17.78 20.90 -2.03
N ASP A 169 -18.93 21.37 -1.57
CA ASP A 169 -19.00 22.46 -0.57
C ASP A 169 -18.42 22.02 0.78
N GLU A 170 -18.70 20.78 1.16
CA GLU A 170 -18.16 20.13 2.37
C GLU A 170 -17.80 18.68 2.03
N TRP A 171 -16.64 18.24 2.46
CA TRP A 171 -16.17 16.85 2.35
C TRP A 171 -15.19 16.55 3.47
N SER A 172 -14.98 15.25 3.72
CA SER A 172 -14.12 14.74 4.77
C SER A 172 -13.32 13.53 4.27
N ILE A 173 -12.37 13.07 5.06
CA ILE A 173 -11.65 11.83 4.77
C ILE A 173 -12.57 10.61 4.81
N ASP A 174 -13.68 10.66 5.57
CA ASP A 174 -14.67 9.60 5.61
C ASP A 174 -15.38 9.43 4.26
N ASP A 175 -15.57 10.52 3.51
CA ASP A 175 -16.14 10.46 2.15
C ASP A 175 -15.17 9.78 1.18
N VAL A 176 -13.87 10.02 1.32
CA VAL A 176 -12.82 9.31 0.55
C VAL A 176 -12.79 7.84 0.93
N SER A 177 -12.91 7.51 2.22
CA SER A 177 -13.01 6.13 2.71
C SER A 177 -14.23 5.41 2.14
N ALA A 178 -15.39 6.07 2.12
CA ALA A 178 -16.62 5.52 1.53
C ALA A 178 -16.46 5.29 0.02
N TRP A 179 -15.88 6.26 -0.71
CA TRP A 179 -15.58 6.14 -2.12
C TRP A 179 -14.62 4.97 -2.44
N LEU A 180 -13.57 4.76 -1.62
CA LEU A 180 -12.68 3.60 -1.76
C LEU A 180 -13.43 2.29 -1.51
N THR A 181 -14.32 2.24 -0.51
CA THR A 181 -15.16 1.08 -0.22
C THR A 181 -16.10 0.75 -1.39
N GLU A 182 -16.72 1.76 -2.01
CA GLU A 182 -17.56 1.60 -3.21
C GLU A 182 -16.78 1.03 -4.41
N ASN A 183 -15.47 1.30 -4.47
CA ASN A 183 -14.55 0.74 -5.46
C ASN A 183 -13.95 -0.62 -5.05
N GLY A 184 -14.38 -1.21 -3.92
CA GLY A 184 -13.97 -2.54 -3.46
C GLY A 184 -12.78 -2.54 -2.49
N TYR A 185 -12.37 -1.39 -1.97
CA TYR A 185 -11.23 -1.23 -1.07
C TYR A 185 -11.69 -0.72 0.30
N GLU A 186 -12.24 -1.63 1.12
CA GLU A 186 -12.69 -1.31 2.48
C GLU A 186 -11.49 -1.17 3.43
N PRO A 187 -11.32 -0.02 4.13
CA PRO A 187 -10.26 0.18 5.09
C PRO A 187 -10.33 -0.77 6.30
N ASP A 188 -9.21 -1.32 6.70
CA ASP A 188 -9.10 -2.11 7.94
C ASP A 188 -8.79 -1.19 9.12
N LEU A 189 -9.83 -0.71 9.79
CA LEU A 189 -9.71 0.22 10.91
C LEU A 189 -8.97 -0.36 12.12
N SER A 190 -8.77 -1.68 12.19
CA SER A 190 -7.98 -2.29 13.25
C SER A 190 -6.49 -1.92 13.18
N MET A 191 -6.03 -1.47 12.02
CA MET A 191 -4.68 -0.95 11.81
C MET A 191 -4.42 0.41 12.48
N LEU A 192 -5.48 1.15 12.85
CA LEU A 192 -5.38 2.45 13.52
C LEU A 192 -5.30 2.35 15.06
N THR A 193 -5.01 1.18 15.62
CA THR A 193 -4.85 1.03 17.07
C THR A 193 -3.67 1.88 17.55
N ARG A 194 -4.02 2.98 18.16
CA ARG A 194 -3.13 3.92 18.84
C ARG A 194 -2.74 3.42 20.22
#